data_cdbdbeac5593c7a551f5d3029b5e77d8
#
_entry.id   cdbdbeac5593c7a551f5d3029b5e77d8
#
_cell.length_a   1.000
_cell.length_b   1.000
_cell.length_c   1.000
_cell.angle_alpha   90.00
_cell.angle_beta   90.00
_cell.angle_gamma   90.00
#
_symmetry.space_group_name_H-M   'P 1'
#
loop_
_entity.id
_entity.type
_entity.pdbx_description
1 polymer ?
#
loop_
_entity_poly.entity_id
_entity_poly.type
_entity_poly.pdbx_seq_one_letter_code
_entity_poly.pdbx_strand_id
1 'polypeptide(L)'
;GYLARLVGQRKAREIWFLCRQYGAAEALEMGLVNAVVPLQQLEAEGVRWAREVLQHSPTAIRCLKAAFNAETDGMAGIQELAGQATHLFYRTAEGQEGRNAFLEKRAPDFSDSPWLP
;
A
#
# COMPACT_ATOMS: atom_id res chain seq x y z
N GLY A 1 -12.62 -3.66 -13.66
CA GLY A 1 -11.93 -4.20 -12.53
C GLY A 1 -12.10 -3.46 -11.23
N TYR A 2 -11.48 -2.30 -11.03
CA TYR A 2 -11.41 -1.61 -9.72
C TYR A 2 -12.77 -1.26 -9.12
N LEU A 3 -13.67 -0.65 -9.89
CA LEU A 3 -15.00 -0.29 -9.39
C LEU A 3 -15.74 -1.48 -8.78
N ALA A 4 -15.69 -2.65 -9.45
CA ALA A 4 -16.36 -3.85 -8.97
C ALA A 4 -15.77 -4.40 -7.65
N ARG A 5 -14.51 -4.12 -7.35
CA ARG A 5 -13.90 -4.46 -6.06
C ARG A 5 -14.35 -3.54 -4.94
N LEU A 6 -14.60 -2.26 -5.24
CA LEU A 6 -15.05 -1.28 -4.25
C LEU A 6 -16.55 -1.44 -3.92
N VAL A 7 -17.41 -1.44 -4.94
CA VAL A 7 -18.87 -1.39 -4.76
C VAL A 7 -19.57 -2.74 -4.98
N GLY A 8 -18.80 -3.78 -5.28
CA GLY A 8 -19.32 -5.10 -5.63
C GLY A 8 -19.76 -5.21 -7.10
N GLN A 9 -19.78 -6.46 -7.61
CA GLN A 9 -20.04 -6.76 -9.01
C GLN A 9 -21.42 -6.26 -9.49
N ARG A 10 -22.44 -6.39 -8.66
CA ARG A 10 -23.82 -6.00 -9.03
C ARG A 10 -23.94 -4.50 -9.20
N LYS A 11 -23.46 -3.72 -8.24
CA LYS A 11 -23.52 -2.26 -8.26
C LYS A 11 -22.66 -1.69 -9.38
N ALA A 12 -21.46 -2.25 -9.61
CA ALA A 12 -20.61 -1.84 -10.71
C ALA A 12 -21.28 -2.03 -12.07
N ARG A 13 -21.98 -3.15 -12.29
CA ARG A 13 -22.73 -3.38 -13.53
C ARG A 13 -23.92 -2.44 -13.68
N GLU A 14 -24.65 -2.18 -12.59
CA GLU A 14 -25.74 -1.20 -12.58
C GLU A 14 -25.24 0.19 -13.00
N ILE A 15 -24.13 0.65 -12.43
CA ILE A 15 -23.51 1.94 -12.75
C ILE A 15 -23.18 2.00 -14.26
N TRP A 16 -22.45 0.99 -14.76
CA TRP A 16 -21.95 1.00 -16.13
C TRP A 16 -23.03 0.71 -17.19
N PHE A 17 -23.93 -0.22 -16.93
CA PHE A 17 -24.91 -0.63 -17.94
C PHE A 17 -26.08 0.32 -18.05
N LEU A 18 -26.48 0.93 -16.95
CA LEU A 18 -27.61 1.85 -16.89
C LEU A 18 -27.20 3.32 -16.97
N CYS A 19 -25.90 3.62 -16.91
CA CYS A 19 -25.37 4.99 -16.92
C CYS A 19 -26.05 5.91 -15.91
N ARG A 20 -26.47 5.38 -14.74
CA ARG A 20 -27.10 6.15 -13.68
C ARG A 20 -26.08 7.05 -13.01
N GLN A 21 -26.54 8.23 -12.60
CA GLN A 21 -25.77 9.16 -11.81
C GLN A 21 -26.13 9.01 -10.33
N TYR A 22 -25.13 9.12 -9.48
CA TYR A 22 -25.26 8.96 -8.03
C TYR A 22 -24.72 10.20 -7.34
N GLY A 23 -25.40 10.64 -6.29
CA GLY A 23 -24.94 11.73 -5.45
C GLY A 23 -23.84 11.31 -4.48
N ALA A 24 -23.22 12.29 -3.82
CA ALA A 24 -22.11 12.05 -2.89
C ALA A 24 -22.52 11.17 -1.70
N ALA A 25 -23.75 11.32 -1.18
CA ALA A 25 -24.27 10.47 -0.09
C ALA A 25 -24.38 9.01 -0.51
N GLU A 26 -24.91 8.74 -1.72
CA GLU A 26 -25.01 7.39 -2.26
C GLU A 26 -23.62 6.79 -2.53
N ALA A 27 -22.66 7.61 -2.98
CA ALA A 27 -21.27 7.19 -3.17
C ALA A 27 -20.61 6.77 -1.84
N LEU A 28 -20.92 7.47 -0.74
CA LEU A 28 -20.47 7.09 0.59
C LEU A 28 -21.12 5.78 1.06
N GLU A 29 -22.44 5.65 0.90
CA GLU A 29 -23.19 4.46 1.29
C GLU A 29 -22.69 3.19 0.58
N MET A 30 -22.38 3.29 -0.72
CA MET A 30 -21.85 2.15 -1.49
C MET A 30 -20.33 1.90 -1.33
N GLY A 31 -19.66 2.70 -0.51
CA GLY A 31 -18.22 2.54 -0.24
C GLY A 31 -17.30 3.02 -1.38
N LEU A 32 -17.81 3.87 -2.28
CA LEU A 32 -17.01 4.44 -3.37
C LEU A 32 -16.10 5.58 -2.88
N VAL A 33 -16.52 6.31 -1.85
CA VAL A 33 -15.75 7.36 -1.20
C VAL A 33 -15.73 7.13 0.32
N ASN A 34 -14.69 7.64 1.00
CA ASN A 34 -14.50 7.44 2.44
C ASN A 34 -15.20 8.49 3.31
N ALA A 35 -15.41 9.69 2.76
CA ALA A 35 -16.07 10.80 3.44
C ALA A 35 -16.76 11.71 2.44
N VAL A 36 -17.76 12.44 2.92
CA VAL A 36 -18.44 13.51 2.18
C VAL A 36 -18.47 14.74 3.07
N VAL A 37 -17.99 15.86 2.54
CA VAL A 37 -17.94 17.15 3.23
C VAL A 37 -18.45 18.24 2.29
N PRO A 38 -18.89 19.40 2.82
CA PRO A 38 -19.20 20.56 1.98
C PRO A 38 -18.03 20.96 1.09
N LEU A 39 -18.31 21.39 -0.14
CA LEU A 39 -17.27 21.71 -1.14
C LEU A 39 -16.19 22.65 -0.59
N GLN A 40 -16.60 23.65 0.20
CA GLN A 40 -15.69 24.64 0.81
C GLN A 40 -14.73 24.02 1.84
N GLN A 41 -15.03 22.83 2.35
CA GLN A 41 -14.23 22.11 3.35
C GLN A 41 -13.39 20.97 2.74
N LEU A 42 -13.55 20.68 1.45
CA LEU A 42 -12.94 19.50 0.81
C LEU A 42 -11.42 19.53 0.91
N GLU A 43 -10.79 20.65 0.60
CA GLU A 43 -9.34 20.81 0.70
C GLU A 43 -8.84 20.70 2.15
N ALA A 44 -9.52 21.37 3.08
CA ALA A 44 -9.17 21.31 4.50
C ALA A 44 -9.25 19.88 5.07
N GLU A 45 -10.26 19.13 4.68
CA GLU A 45 -10.42 17.73 5.07
C GLU A 45 -9.33 16.85 4.47
N GLY A 46 -8.99 17.04 3.19
CA GLY A 46 -7.89 16.34 2.55
C GLY A 46 -6.54 16.61 3.24
N VAL A 47 -6.27 17.86 3.58
CA VAL A 47 -5.07 18.25 4.35
C VAL A 47 -5.07 17.63 5.74
N ARG A 48 -6.21 17.57 6.41
CA ARG A 48 -6.35 16.91 7.72
C ARG A 48 -5.94 15.44 7.63
N TRP A 49 -6.48 14.70 6.67
CA TRP A 49 -6.13 13.30 6.44
C TRP A 49 -4.65 13.09 6.10
N ALA A 50 -4.11 13.96 5.25
CA ALA A 50 -2.68 13.91 4.92
C ALA A 50 -1.79 14.10 6.16
N ARG A 51 -2.17 15.00 7.07
CA ARG A 51 -1.46 15.20 8.34
C ARG A 51 -1.57 13.99 9.26
N GLU A 52 -2.69 13.30 9.30
CA GLU A 52 -2.84 12.03 10.03
C GLU A 52 -1.90 10.96 9.48
N VAL A 53 -1.82 10.81 8.16
CA VAL A 53 -0.88 9.88 7.52
C VAL A 53 0.58 10.21 7.90
N LEU A 54 0.95 11.50 7.97
CA LEU A 54 2.29 11.92 8.33
C LEU A 54 2.68 11.63 9.79
N GLN A 55 1.72 11.29 10.66
CA GLN A 55 2.00 10.86 12.04
C GLN A 55 2.45 9.40 12.11
N HIS A 56 2.30 8.64 11.04
CA HIS A 56 2.67 7.23 10.99
C HIS A 56 4.04 7.01 10.35
N SER A 57 4.63 5.84 10.59
CA SER A 57 5.92 5.47 10.02
C SER A 57 5.92 5.50 8.49
N PRO A 58 6.78 6.30 7.84
CA PRO A 58 6.85 6.35 6.37
C PRO A 58 7.20 4.99 5.75
N THR A 59 8.02 4.19 6.44
CA THR A 59 8.39 2.85 5.99
C THR A 59 7.20 1.90 6.06
N ALA A 60 6.43 1.93 7.15
CA ALA A 60 5.22 1.13 7.27
C ALA A 60 4.19 1.48 6.19
N ILE A 61 3.91 2.77 5.98
CA ILE A 61 2.99 3.22 4.93
C ILE A 61 3.45 2.76 3.55
N ARG A 62 4.73 2.84 3.26
CA ARG A 62 5.30 2.40 1.98
C ARG A 62 5.14 0.89 1.76
N CYS A 63 5.43 0.08 2.78
CA CYS A 63 5.24 -1.37 2.72
C CYS A 63 3.77 -1.76 2.56
N LEU A 64 2.87 -1.11 3.31
CA LEU A 64 1.43 -1.34 3.20
C LEU A 64 0.91 -0.97 1.81
N LYS A 65 1.34 0.15 1.25
CA LYS A 65 0.95 0.55 -0.11
C LYS A 65 1.40 -0.49 -1.14
N ALA A 66 2.65 -0.96 -1.06
CA ALA A 66 3.15 -2.01 -1.94
C ALA A 66 2.37 -3.32 -1.79
N ALA A 67 2.02 -3.71 -0.55
CA ALA A 67 1.22 -4.91 -0.29
C ALA A 67 -0.20 -4.80 -0.86
N PHE A 68 -0.88 -3.66 -0.69
CA PHE A 68 -2.21 -3.45 -1.29
C PHE A 68 -2.19 -3.49 -2.81
N ASN A 69 -1.13 -3.00 -3.43
CA ASN A 69 -1.00 -2.98 -4.89
C ASN A 69 -0.54 -4.33 -5.46
N ALA A 70 0.11 -5.18 -4.67
CA ALA A 70 0.66 -6.46 -5.14
C ALA A 70 -0.40 -7.35 -5.80
N GLU A 71 -1.61 -7.40 -5.26
CA GLU A 71 -2.72 -8.18 -5.83
C GLU A 71 -3.24 -7.60 -7.16
N THR A 72 -3.29 -6.26 -7.25
CA THR A 72 -3.96 -5.58 -8.37
C THR A 72 -3.05 -5.34 -9.57
N ASP A 73 -1.77 -5.15 -9.33
CA ASP A 73 -0.80 -4.78 -10.34
C ASP A 73 -0.03 -6.00 -10.90
N GLY A 74 -0.45 -7.21 -10.50
CA GLY A 74 0.12 -8.45 -10.99
C GLY A 74 1.63 -8.56 -10.71
N MET A 75 2.40 -9.00 -11.69
CA MET A 75 3.87 -9.16 -11.53
C MET A 75 4.58 -7.85 -11.16
N ALA A 76 4.13 -6.71 -11.66
CA ALA A 76 4.71 -5.41 -11.31
C ALA A 76 4.51 -5.09 -9.83
N GLY A 77 3.32 -5.35 -9.28
CA GLY A 77 3.03 -5.16 -7.86
C GLY A 77 3.83 -6.09 -6.96
N ILE A 78 3.97 -7.36 -7.34
CA ILE A 78 4.80 -8.34 -6.63
C ILE A 78 6.27 -7.90 -6.64
N GLN A 79 6.77 -7.41 -7.78
CA GLN A 79 8.14 -6.95 -7.94
C GLN A 79 8.43 -5.72 -7.07
N GLU A 80 7.49 -4.78 -6.96
CA GLU A 80 7.60 -3.64 -6.06
C GLU A 80 7.65 -4.09 -4.60
N LEU A 81 6.75 -4.99 -4.18
CA LEU A 81 6.74 -5.55 -2.83
C LEU A 81 8.07 -6.25 -2.50
N ALA A 82 8.59 -7.06 -3.42
CA ALA A 82 9.88 -7.72 -3.28
C ALA A 82 11.03 -6.71 -3.18
N GLY A 83 10.97 -5.63 -3.96
CA GLY A 83 11.93 -4.53 -3.89
C GLY A 83 11.93 -3.85 -2.51
N GLN A 84 10.75 -3.59 -1.92
CA GLN A 84 10.64 -3.04 -0.57
C GLN A 84 11.22 -3.99 0.50
N ALA A 85 10.93 -5.28 0.39
CA ALA A 85 11.47 -6.30 1.29
C ALA A 85 12.99 -6.38 1.20
N THR A 86 13.55 -6.39 -0.01
CA THR A 86 14.98 -6.37 -0.28
C THR A 86 15.63 -5.11 0.31
N HIS A 87 15.01 -3.95 0.13
CA HIS A 87 15.51 -2.69 0.69
C HIS A 87 15.57 -2.72 2.24
N LEU A 88 14.56 -3.32 2.88
CA LEU A 88 14.56 -3.51 4.33
C LEU A 88 15.67 -4.48 4.75
N PHE A 89 15.85 -5.60 4.04
CA PHE A 89 16.91 -6.57 4.32
C PHE A 89 18.30 -5.92 4.29
N TYR A 90 18.62 -5.13 3.28
CA TYR A 90 19.92 -4.45 3.20
C TYR A 90 20.19 -3.47 4.35
N ARG A 91 19.21 -3.12 5.15
CA ARG A 91 19.35 -2.28 6.35
C ARG A 91 19.53 -3.08 7.64
N THR A 92 19.39 -4.40 7.58
CA THR A 92 19.60 -5.28 8.74
C THR A 92 21.09 -5.57 8.96
N ALA A 93 21.43 -6.01 10.17
CA ALA A 93 22.77 -6.51 10.49
C ALA A 93 23.16 -7.67 9.56
N GLU A 94 22.22 -8.55 9.27
CA GLU A 94 22.36 -9.70 8.38
C GLU A 94 22.75 -9.29 6.94
N GLY A 95 22.05 -8.30 6.38
CA GLY A 95 22.38 -7.75 5.07
C GLY A 95 23.75 -7.05 5.05
N GLN A 96 24.13 -6.41 6.14
CA GLN A 96 25.46 -5.80 6.29
C GLN A 96 26.56 -6.85 6.42
N GLU A 97 26.31 -7.94 7.18
CA GLU A 97 27.26 -9.06 7.31
C GLU A 97 27.55 -9.68 5.96
N GLY A 98 26.54 -10.00 5.17
CA GLY A 98 26.74 -10.56 3.82
C GLY A 98 27.58 -9.66 2.92
N ARG A 99 27.33 -8.35 2.94
CA ARG A 99 28.16 -7.36 2.21
C ARG A 99 29.60 -7.32 2.69
N ASN A 100 29.80 -7.23 4.01
CA ASN A 100 31.12 -7.08 4.60
C ASN A 100 31.96 -8.35 4.36
N ALA A 101 31.38 -9.53 4.55
CA ALA A 101 32.04 -10.80 4.26
C ALA A 101 32.54 -10.88 2.80
N PHE A 102 31.68 -10.44 1.85
CA PHE A 102 32.04 -10.40 0.44
C PHE A 102 33.26 -9.46 0.18
N LEU A 103 33.21 -8.25 0.76
CA LEU A 103 34.30 -7.26 0.59
C LEU A 103 35.61 -7.72 1.24
N GLU A 104 35.50 -8.37 2.40
CA GLU A 104 36.64 -8.91 3.17
C GLU A 104 37.12 -10.27 2.66
N LYS A 105 36.44 -10.85 1.67
CA LYS A 105 36.76 -12.17 1.06
C LYS A 105 36.79 -13.30 2.10
N ARG A 106 35.90 -13.26 3.07
CA ARG A 106 35.68 -14.31 4.08
C ARG A 106 34.31 -14.95 3.95
N ALA A 107 34.11 -16.09 4.60
CA ALA A 107 32.76 -16.65 4.74
C ALA A 107 31.89 -15.74 5.62
N PRO A 108 30.60 -15.54 5.27
CA PRO A 108 29.68 -14.81 6.14
C PRO A 108 29.35 -15.65 7.38
N ASP A 109 29.10 -14.97 8.49
CA ASP A 109 28.66 -15.58 9.75
C ASP A 109 27.28 -15.03 10.13
N PHE A 110 26.26 -15.87 10.06
CA PHE A 110 24.88 -15.56 10.40
C PHE A 110 24.43 -16.23 11.70
N SER A 111 25.39 -16.71 12.53
CA SER A 111 25.06 -17.44 13.78
C SER A 111 24.25 -16.60 14.76
N ASP A 112 24.45 -15.30 14.77
CA ASP A 112 23.72 -14.36 15.62
C ASP A 112 22.40 -13.86 15.00
N SER A 113 22.10 -14.26 13.77
CA SER A 113 20.84 -13.88 13.10
C SER A 113 19.70 -14.75 13.60
N PRO A 114 18.54 -14.13 13.96
CA PRO A 114 17.41 -14.91 14.45
C PRO A 114 16.80 -15.74 13.31
N TRP A 115 16.76 -17.05 13.49
CA TRP A 115 16.00 -17.93 12.63
C TRP A 115 14.52 -17.84 13.03
N LEU A 116 13.79 -16.98 12.36
CA LEU A 116 12.34 -16.91 12.53
C LEU A 116 11.67 -17.95 11.61
N PRO A 117 10.69 -18.70 12.11
CA PRO A 117 9.92 -19.63 11.30
C PRO A 117 9.03 -18.87 10.29
#